data_78bfb6218a92024959f56a413b689da3
#
_entry.id   78bfb6218a92024959f56a413b689da3
#
_cell.length_a   1.000
_cell.length_b   1.000
_cell.length_c   1.000
_cell.angle_alpha   90.00
_cell.angle_beta   90.00
_cell.angle_gamma   90.00
#
_symmetry.space_group_name_H-M   'P 1'
#
loop_
_entity.id
_entity.type
_entity.pdbx_description
1 polymer ?
#
loop_
_entity_poly.entity_id
_entity_poly.type
_entity_poly.pdbx_seq_one_letter_code
_entity_poly.pdbx_strand_id
1 'polypeptide(L)'
;MKKRSVFLLFFLYLLITATAQPLHQIRGTVIDKASRKPLEFINVVIAGSGMGSVTDSVGHFTIQAVPPGIYRLQASAVGYKTTLTSEYILSTKNLNIDIEMEENPTELEGVTITASPFRRDLESPVGLRIIGVQEIEKSPGANRDISRVVQSYPGVAFSPAG
;
A
#
# COMPACT_ATOMS: atom_id res chain seq x y z
N MET A 1 44.52 22.90 43.59
CA MET A 1 44.05 22.90 42.18
C MET A 1 44.30 21.56 41.49
N LYS A 2 45.38 20.84 41.72
CA LYS A 2 45.71 19.53 41.09
C LYS A 2 44.67 18.42 41.36
N LYS A 3 44.08 18.35 42.55
CA LYS A 3 43.08 17.30 42.92
C LYS A 3 41.77 17.44 42.15
N ARG A 4 41.33 18.63 41.83
CA ARG A 4 40.12 18.89 41.04
C ARG A 4 40.30 18.49 39.57
N SER A 5 41.51 18.69 39.04
CA SER A 5 41.84 18.32 37.66
C SER A 5 41.91 16.81 37.49
N VAL A 6 42.42 16.06 38.48
CA VAL A 6 42.47 14.60 38.44
C VAL A 6 41.06 14.00 38.53
N PHE A 7 40.19 14.60 39.33
CA PHE A 7 38.79 14.16 39.43
C PHE A 7 38.00 14.40 38.11
N LEU A 8 38.28 15.51 37.44
CA LEU A 8 37.70 15.81 36.14
C LEU A 8 38.19 14.85 35.04
N LEU A 9 39.47 14.50 35.04
CA LEU A 9 40.05 13.50 34.13
C LEU A 9 39.49 12.12 34.38
N PHE A 10 39.29 11.72 35.63
CA PHE A 10 38.73 10.44 36.00
C PHE A 10 37.24 10.36 35.60
N PHE A 11 36.48 11.44 35.78
CA PHE A 11 35.08 11.54 35.33
C PHE A 11 34.98 11.50 33.80
N LEU A 12 35.87 12.16 33.08
CA LEU A 12 35.96 12.11 31.66
C LEU A 12 36.33 10.70 31.14
N TYR A 13 37.20 10.00 31.81
CA TYR A 13 37.56 8.60 31.49
C TYR A 13 36.36 7.66 31.70
N LEU A 14 35.57 7.88 32.75
CA LEU A 14 34.34 7.09 33.01
C LEU A 14 33.26 7.27 31.92
N LEU A 15 33.18 8.45 31.30
CA LEU A 15 32.24 8.73 30.20
C LEU A 15 32.63 8.04 28.87
N ILE A 16 33.90 7.72 28.68
CA ILE A 16 34.42 7.05 27.46
C ILE A 16 34.14 5.55 27.46
N THR A 17 33.86 4.94 28.60
CA THR A 17 33.47 3.53 28.71
C THR A 17 31.99 3.29 28.46
N ALA A 18 31.28 4.23 27.77
CA ALA A 18 29.96 3.99 27.29
C ALA A 18 30.01 2.74 26.41
N THR A 19 29.49 1.64 26.91
CA THR A 19 29.51 0.31 26.31
C THR A 19 28.84 0.38 24.94
N ALA A 20 29.65 0.30 23.89
CA ALA A 20 29.16 0.01 22.56
C ALA A 20 28.48 -1.37 22.62
N GLN A 21 27.18 -1.41 22.67
CA GLN A 21 26.45 -2.66 22.60
C GLN A 21 26.75 -3.30 21.24
N PRO A 22 27.11 -4.59 21.20
CA PRO A 22 27.38 -5.25 19.95
C PRO A 22 26.10 -5.22 19.11
N LEU A 23 26.16 -4.59 17.95
CA LEU A 23 25.08 -4.59 16.98
C LEU A 23 25.22 -5.86 16.13
N HIS A 24 24.13 -6.57 15.98
CA HIS A 24 24.05 -7.80 15.21
C HIS A 24 23.36 -7.58 13.88
N GLN A 25 23.37 -8.61 13.05
CA GLN A 25 22.68 -8.61 11.77
C GLN A 25 21.70 -9.77 11.74
N ILE A 26 20.52 -9.50 11.20
CA ILE A 26 19.55 -10.53 10.82
C ILE A 26 19.63 -10.67 9.31
N ARG A 27 19.94 -11.86 8.84
CA ARG A 27 20.02 -12.20 7.42
C ARG A 27 19.04 -13.31 7.11
N GLY A 28 18.72 -13.49 5.85
CA GLY A 28 17.90 -14.60 5.42
C GLY A 28 17.53 -14.55 3.97
N THR A 29 16.67 -15.49 3.60
CA THR A 29 16.15 -15.62 2.25
C THR A 29 14.63 -15.66 2.30
N VAL A 30 13.98 -15.00 1.37
CA VAL A 30 12.54 -15.09 1.19
C VAL A 30 12.26 -15.92 -0.05
N ILE A 31 11.44 -16.95 0.09
CA ILE A 31 11.09 -17.87 -0.98
C ILE A 31 9.58 -17.99 -1.11
N ASP A 32 9.12 -18.29 -2.31
CA ASP A 32 7.75 -18.70 -2.57
C ASP A 32 7.50 -20.12 -2.04
N LYS A 33 6.44 -20.30 -1.29
CA LYS A 33 6.11 -21.56 -0.65
C LYS A 33 5.79 -22.69 -1.65
N ALA A 34 5.16 -22.35 -2.77
CA ALA A 34 4.71 -23.32 -3.76
C ALA A 34 5.82 -23.69 -4.75
N SER A 35 6.47 -22.69 -5.35
CA SER A 35 7.49 -22.87 -6.38
C SER A 35 8.91 -23.05 -5.82
N ARG A 36 9.12 -22.72 -4.54
CA ARG A 36 10.43 -22.70 -3.85
C ARG A 36 11.45 -21.75 -4.48
N LYS A 37 10.98 -20.84 -5.32
CA LYS A 37 11.82 -19.81 -5.96
C LYS A 37 12.07 -18.64 -5.01
N PRO A 38 13.26 -18.02 -5.07
CA PRO A 38 13.54 -16.82 -4.32
C PRO A 38 12.65 -15.67 -4.80
N LEU A 39 12.25 -14.81 -3.85
CA LEU A 39 11.38 -13.67 -4.11
C LEU A 39 12.17 -12.37 -3.95
N GLU A 40 12.21 -11.59 -5.02
CA GLU A 40 12.81 -10.26 -5.04
C GLU A 40 11.83 -9.17 -4.61
N PHE A 41 12.36 -8.05 -4.15
CA PHE A 41 11.59 -6.86 -3.75
C PHE A 41 10.57 -7.09 -2.63
N ILE A 42 10.79 -8.07 -1.77
CA ILE A 42 9.99 -8.30 -0.58
C ILE A 42 10.44 -7.35 0.53
N ASN A 43 9.51 -6.62 1.10
CA ASN A 43 9.77 -5.79 2.26
C ASN A 43 9.77 -6.64 3.53
N VAL A 44 10.94 -6.76 4.19
CA VAL A 44 11.12 -7.50 5.44
C VAL A 44 11.41 -6.52 6.54
N VAL A 45 10.54 -6.43 7.54
CA VAL A 45 10.66 -5.51 8.67
C VAL A 45 10.62 -6.26 10.00
N ILE A 46 11.27 -5.73 11.01
CA ILE A 46 11.13 -6.20 12.38
C ILE A 46 9.81 -5.67 12.93
N ALA A 47 8.91 -6.56 13.32
CA ALA A 47 7.60 -6.21 13.84
C ALA A 47 7.69 -5.28 15.05
N GLY A 48 6.99 -4.15 14.99
CA GLY A 48 7.00 -3.14 16.07
C GLY A 48 8.22 -2.23 16.10
N SER A 49 9.12 -2.31 15.09
CA SER A 49 10.26 -1.40 14.93
C SER A 49 10.25 -0.78 13.53
N GLY A 50 10.98 0.32 13.36
CA GLY A 50 11.21 0.91 12.03
C GLY A 50 12.35 0.27 11.24
N MET A 51 12.95 -0.83 11.73
CA MET A 51 14.09 -1.48 11.09
C MET A 51 13.62 -2.53 10.10
N GLY A 52 14.20 -2.52 8.89
CA GLY A 52 13.87 -3.46 7.84
C GLY A 52 14.84 -3.41 6.68
N SER A 53 14.60 -4.25 5.70
CA SER A 53 15.35 -4.35 4.45
C SER A 53 14.44 -4.89 3.36
N VAL A 54 14.84 -4.71 2.10
CA VAL A 54 14.16 -5.29 0.94
C VAL A 54 15.03 -6.41 0.39
N THR A 55 14.42 -7.50 -0.10
CA THR A 55 15.15 -8.59 -0.72
C THR A 55 15.74 -8.19 -2.07
N ASP A 56 16.92 -8.71 -2.35
CA ASP A 56 17.60 -8.59 -3.65
C ASP A 56 17.02 -9.56 -4.70
N SER A 57 17.63 -9.57 -5.90
CA SER A 57 17.23 -10.44 -7.03
C SER A 57 17.33 -11.95 -6.78
N VAL A 58 18.06 -12.35 -5.76
CA VAL A 58 18.19 -13.75 -5.30
C VAL A 58 17.45 -14.03 -3.99
N GLY A 59 16.57 -13.11 -3.60
CA GLY A 59 15.71 -13.24 -2.43
C GLY A 59 16.41 -13.03 -1.09
N HIS A 60 17.65 -12.56 -1.06
CA HIS A 60 18.36 -12.33 0.20
C HIS A 60 18.04 -10.97 0.80
N PHE A 61 17.94 -10.92 2.12
CA PHE A 61 17.81 -9.68 2.89
C PHE A 61 18.85 -9.61 4.01
N THR A 62 19.17 -8.39 4.43
CA THR A 62 20.06 -8.15 5.57
C THR A 62 19.58 -6.92 6.33
N ILE A 63 19.19 -7.10 7.58
CA ILE A 63 18.87 -6.02 8.51
C ILE A 63 20.07 -5.83 9.41
N GLN A 64 20.68 -4.65 9.34
CA GLN A 64 21.90 -4.32 10.08
C GLN A 64 21.57 -3.58 11.38
N ALA A 65 22.56 -3.53 12.26
CA ALA A 65 22.53 -2.72 13.48
C ALA A 65 21.38 -3.08 14.44
N VAL A 66 21.03 -4.36 14.53
CA VAL A 66 19.96 -4.85 15.40
C VAL A 66 20.54 -5.12 16.79
N PRO A 67 20.02 -4.49 17.86
CA PRO A 67 20.42 -4.79 19.23
C PRO A 67 20.06 -6.22 19.62
N PRO A 68 20.69 -6.81 20.65
CA PRO A 68 20.23 -8.08 21.22
C PRO A 68 18.78 -7.96 21.71
N GLY A 69 17.95 -8.99 21.45
CA GLY A 69 16.55 -8.96 21.84
C GLY A 69 15.76 -10.12 21.26
N ILE A 70 14.44 -10.08 21.46
CA ILE A 70 13.49 -11.03 20.88
C ILE A 70 12.74 -10.32 19.75
N TYR A 71 12.74 -10.91 18.58
CA TYR A 71 12.20 -10.29 17.37
C TYR A 71 11.32 -11.23 16.58
N ARG A 72 10.32 -10.66 15.93
CA ARG A 72 9.54 -11.27 14.86
C ARG A 72 9.75 -10.48 13.59
N LEU A 73 9.88 -11.16 12.47
CA LEU A 73 9.97 -10.52 11.17
C LEU A 73 8.61 -10.59 10.47
N GLN A 74 8.28 -9.50 9.80
CA GLN A 74 7.12 -9.42 8.94
C GLN A 74 7.59 -9.22 7.51
N ALA A 75 7.21 -10.13 6.63
CA ALA A 75 7.44 -10.03 5.19
C ALA A 75 6.16 -9.64 4.47
N SER A 76 6.25 -8.68 3.56
CA SER A 76 5.10 -8.19 2.80
C SER A 76 5.49 -7.79 1.38
N ALA A 77 4.64 -8.11 0.41
CA ALA A 77 4.75 -7.70 -0.98
C ALA A 77 3.38 -7.73 -1.67
N VAL A 78 3.28 -7.04 -2.80
CA VAL A 78 2.10 -7.09 -3.65
C VAL A 78 1.95 -8.49 -4.25
N GLY A 79 0.76 -9.07 -4.19
CA GLY A 79 0.49 -10.43 -4.69
C GLY A 79 0.84 -11.56 -3.71
N TYR A 80 1.32 -11.24 -2.51
CA TYR A 80 1.64 -12.22 -1.47
C TYR A 80 0.90 -11.90 -0.16
N LYS A 81 0.57 -12.96 0.58
CA LYS A 81 0.03 -12.81 1.94
C LYS A 81 1.13 -12.31 2.86
N THR A 82 0.82 -11.27 3.63
CA THR A 82 1.73 -10.80 4.68
C THR A 82 2.02 -11.94 5.66
N THR A 83 3.29 -12.29 5.81
CA THR A 83 3.76 -13.38 6.65
C THR A 83 4.47 -12.83 7.87
N LEU A 84 4.09 -13.29 9.05
CA LEU A 84 4.76 -13.00 10.32
C LEU A 84 5.48 -14.27 10.79
N THR A 85 6.77 -14.15 11.08
CA THR A 85 7.57 -15.28 11.57
C THR A 85 7.32 -15.58 13.05
N SER A 86 7.83 -16.71 13.51
CA SER A 86 7.98 -17.01 14.93
C SER A 86 8.90 -16.03 15.63
N GLU A 87 8.99 -16.09 16.95
CA GLU A 87 9.93 -15.30 17.73
C GLU A 87 11.34 -15.88 17.64
N TYR A 88 12.31 -15.02 17.39
CA TYR A 88 13.72 -15.34 17.35
C TYR A 88 14.49 -14.56 18.41
N ILE A 89 15.40 -15.22 19.10
CA ILE A 89 16.26 -14.61 20.10
C ILE A 89 17.60 -14.24 19.43
N LEU A 90 17.85 -12.95 19.31
CA LEU A 90 19.12 -12.39 18.85
C LEU A 90 19.97 -12.08 20.07
N SER A 91 21.00 -12.88 20.35
CA SER A 91 21.85 -12.70 21.52
C SER A 91 23.30 -12.35 21.15
N THR A 92 24.09 -13.35 20.76
CA THR A 92 25.53 -13.18 20.50
C THR A 92 25.96 -13.49 19.08
N LYS A 93 25.07 -14.10 18.28
CA LYS A 93 25.33 -14.48 16.88
C LYS A 93 24.34 -13.83 15.94
N ASN A 94 24.80 -13.58 14.72
CA ASN A 94 23.91 -13.19 13.65
C ASN A 94 22.86 -14.29 13.40
N LEU A 95 21.62 -13.88 13.15
CA LEU A 95 20.53 -14.79 12.83
C LEU A 95 20.42 -14.98 11.32
N ASN A 96 20.19 -16.23 10.91
CA ASN A 96 19.81 -16.56 9.54
C ASN A 96 18.39 -17.14 9.54
N ILE A 97 17.46 -16.54 8.80
CA ILE A 97 16.03 -16.84 8.85
C ILE A 97 15.51 -16.95 7.44
N ASP A 98 15.02 -18.13 7.06
CA ASP A 98 14.32 -18.31 5.80
C ASP A 98 12.81 -18.10 6.00
N ILE A 99 12.22 -17.28 5.12
CA ILE A 99 10.81 -16.90 5.19
C ILE A 99 10.11 -17.47 3.95
N GLU A 100 9.06 -18.24 4.17
CA GLU A 100 8.21 -18.74 3.09
C GLU A 100 6.97 -17.87 2.98
N MET A 101 6.70 -17.34 1.78
CA MET A 101 5.51 -16.55 1.49
C MET A 101 4.56 -17.33 0.59
N GLU A 102 3.28 -17.15 0.82
CA GLU A 102 2.22 -17.73 0.01
C GLU A 102 1.63 -16.67 -0.90
N GLU A 103 1.51 -16.98 -2.18
CA GLU A 103 0.81 -16.08 -3.11
C GLU A 103 -0.61 -15.82 -2.60
N ASN A 104 -0.97 -14.57 -2.60
CA ASN A 104 -2.34 -14.16 -2.45
C ASN A 104 -2.84 -13.74 -3.83
N PRO A 105 -3.47 -14.64 -4.60
CA PRO A 105 -4.20 -14.22 -5.75
C PRO A 105 -5.39 -13.38 -5.22
N THR A 106 -5.11 -12.14 -4.85
CA THR A 106 -6.16 -11.15 -4.88
C THR A 106 -6.54 -11.13 -6.34
N GLU A 107 -7.56 -11.89 -6.67
CA GLU A 107 -8.40 -11.57 -7.79
C GLU A 107 -8.59 -10.06 -7.65
N LEU A 108 -7.93 -9.31 -8.51
CA LEU A 108 -8.35 -7.95 -8.77
C LEU A 108 -9.81 -8.18 -9.12
N GLU A 109 -10.72 -8.00 -8.15
CA GLU A 109 -12.12 -7.76 -8.48
C GLU A 109 -12.00 -6.71 -9.54
N GLY A 110 -12.15 -7.20 -10.78
CA GLY A 110 -12.02 -6.36 -11.91
C GLY A 110 -12.92 -5.20 -11.57
N VAL A 111 -12.33 -4.04 -11.38
CA VAL A 111 -13.09 -2.81 -11.43
C VAL A 111 -13.72 -2.90 -12.80
N THR A 112 -14.90 -3.55 -12.84
CA THR A 112 -15.80 -3.44 -13.93
C THR A 112 -16.11 -1.97 -13.92
N ILE A 113 -15.29 -1.22 -14.64
CA ILE A 113 -15.66 0.11 -15.07
C ILE A 113 -16.86 -0.20 -15.94
N THR A 114 -18.01 -0.29 -15.29
CA THR A 114 -19.26 -0.06 -15.97
C THR A 114 -19.15 1.39 -16.37
N ALA A 115 -18.43 1.61 -17.46
CA ALA A 115 -18.53 2.83 -18.20
C ALA A 115 -20.00 2.85 -18.60
N SER A 116 -20.81 3.43 -17.72
CA SER A 116 -22.11 3.92 -18.08
C SER A 116 -21.82 4.93 -19.18
N PRO A 117 -22.08 4.61 -20.45
CA PRO A 117 -21.62 5.46 -21.54
C PRO A 117 -22.31 6.83 -21.56
N PHE A 118 -23.09 7.14 -20.50
CA PHE A 118 -23.94 8.32 -20.43
C PHE A 118 -24.03 8.97 -19.03
N ARG A 119 -23.01 8.85 -18.17
CA ARG A 119 -22.86 9.78 -17.07
C ARG A 119 -21.65 10.68 -17.30
N ARG A 120 -21.83 11.61 -18.19
CA ARG A 120 -21.16 12.89 -18.07
C ARG A 120 -22.01 13.75 -17.15
N ASP A 121 -21.66 13.79 -15.88
CA ASP A 121 -21.91 14.97 -15.07
C ASP A 121 -21.01 16.06 -15.62
N LEU A 122 -21.37 16.58 -16.76
CA LEU A 122 -20.96 17.89 -17.17
C LEU A 122 -21.87 18.82 -16.35
N GLU A 123 -21.33 19.44 -15.32
CA GLU A 123 -21.75 20.75 -14.90
C GLU A 123 -21.68 21.64 -16.13
N SER A 124 -22.71 21.59 -16.93
CA SER A 124 -22.90 22.47 -18.07
C SER A 124 -23.66 23.69 -17.55
N PRO A 125 -23.04 24.87 -17.51
CA PRO A 125 -23.73 26.09 -17.04
C PRO A 125 -24.81 26.61 -18.01
N VAL A 126 -25.17 25.81 -18.98
CA VAL A 126 -26.24 26.16 -19.95
C VAL A 126 -27.16 24.97 -20.06
N GLY A 127 -28.42 25.12 -19.68
CA GLY A 127 -29.51 24.16 -19.55
C GLY A 127 -29.70 23.13 -20.66
N LEU A 128 -28.69 22.35 -20.99
CA LEU A 128 -28.77 21.20 -21.87
C LEU A 128 -29.35 20.01 -21.10
N ARG A 129 -30.62 19.73 -21.32
CA ARG A 129 -31.29 18.55 -20.81
C ARG A 129 -31.28 17.47 -21.90
N ILE A 130 -30.63 16.34 -21.58
CA ILE A 130 -30.59 15.17 -22.46
C ILE A 130 -31.80 14.30 -22.12
N ILE A 131 -32.71 14.12 -23.06
CA ILE A 131 -33.91 13.29 -22.92
C ILE A 131 -33.56 11.89 -23.45
N GLY A 132 -33.63 10.89 -22.58
CA GLY A 132 -33.36 9.49 -22.94
C GLY A 132 -34.56 8.87 -23.70
N VAL A 133 -34.27 7.85 -24.53
CA VAL A 133 -35.27 7.11 -25.29
C VAL A 133 -36.40 6.55 -24.41
N GLN A 134 -36.04 6.09 -23.21
CA GLN A 134 -37.02 5.57 -22.23
C GLN A 134 -37.96 6.65 -21.69
N GLU A 135 -37.53 7.89 -21.63
CA GLU A 135 -38.33 9.01 -21.16
C GLU A 135 -39.33 9.44 -22.25
N ILE A 136 -38.93 9.29 -23.51
CA ILE A 136 -39.82 9.51 -24.68
C ILE A 136 -40.91 8.45 -24.72
N GLU A 137 -40.59 7.20 -24.49
CA GLU A 137 -41.55 6.08 -24.51
C GLU A 137 -42.58 6.13 -23.37
N LYS A 138 -42.18 6.69 -22.21
CA LYS A 138 -43.05 6.80 -21.03
C LYS A 138 -43.89 8.08 -20.99
N SER A 139 -43.66 9.01 -21.90
CA SER A 139 -44.39 10.27 -21.92
C SER A 139 -45.81 10.06 -22.42
N PRO A 140 -46.84 10.35 -21.61
CA PRO A 140 -48.24 10.18 -22.02
C PRO A 140 -48.58 11.08 -23.20
N GLY A 141 -49.05 10.51 -24.31
CA GLY A 141 -49.48 11.25 -25.51
C GLY A 141 -48.40 11.56 -26.54
N ALA A 142 -47.16 11.14 -26.32
CA ALA A 142 -46.08 11.40 -27.28
C ALA A 142 -46.12 10.48 -28.51
N ASN A 143 -46.80 9.33 -28.43
CA ASN A 143 -46.92 8.33 -29.51
C ASN A 143 -45.62 8.13 -30.33
N ARG A 144 -44.46 8.08 -29.63
CA ARG A 144 -43.11 8.04 -30.20
C ARG A 144 -42.69 9.27 -31.02
N ASP A 145 -43.43 10.36 -30.92
CA ASP A 145 -43.10 11.60 -31.60
C ASP A 145 -42.34 12.55 -30.68
N ILE A 146 -41.07 12.72 -30.98
CA ILE A 146 -40.11 13.53 -30.18
C ILE A 146 -40.55 14.97 -30.11
N SER A 147 -41.19 15.49 -31.17
CA SER A 147 -41.68 16.87 -31.26
C SER A 147 -42.67 17.20 -30.15
N ARG A 148 -43.54 16.26 -29.80
CA ARG A 148 -44.54 16.44 -28.74
C ARG A 148 -43.94 16.39 -27.33
N VAL A 149 -42.93 15.56 -27.16
CA VAL A 149 -42.22 15.48 -25.87
C VAL A 149 -41.49 16.78 -25.60
N VAL A 150 -40.81 17.33 -26.61
CA VAL A 150 -40.01 18.56 -26.48
C VAL A 150 -40.90 19.76 -26.16
N GLN A 151 -42.16 19.80 -26.68
CA GLN A 151 -43.13 20.88 -26.41
C GLN A 151 -43.60 20.93 -24.95
N SER A 152 -43.49 19.84 -24.20
CA SER A 152 -43.91 19.79 -22.80
C SER A 152 -42.89 20.41 -21.83
N TYR A 153 -41.69 20.79 -22.32
CA TYR A 153 -40.68 21.40 -21.46
C TYR A 153 -40.78 22.93 -21.46
N PRO A 154 -40.64 23.54 -20.27
CA PRO A 154 -40.65 24.98 -20.14
C PRO A 154 -39.48 25.63 -20.87
N GLY A 155 -39.72 26.63 -21.68
CA GLY A 155 -38.70 27.37 -22.42
C GLY A 155 -38.51 26.99 -23.88
N VAL A 156 -39.30 26.03 -24.42
CA VAL A 156 -39.29 25.68 -25.84
C VAL A 156 -40.43 26.37 -26.52
N ALA A 157 -40.13 27.36 -27.39
CA ALA A 157 -41.10 28.03 -28.23
C ALA A 157 -41.03 27.46 -29.67
N PHE A 158 -42.16 27.00 -30.21
CA PHE A 158 -42.25 26.64 -31.60
C PHE A 158 -42.80 27.83 -32.39
N SER A 159 -42.08 28.22 -33.43
CA SER A 159 -42.59 29.13 -34.43
C SER A 159 -43.37 28.29 -35.44
N PRO A 160 -44.70 28.52 -35.66
CA PRO A 160 -45.38 27.85 -36.74
C PRO A 160 -44.75 28.31 -38.04
N ALA A 161 -44.29 27.37 -38.84
CA ALA A 161 -43.90 27.65 -40.21
C ALA A 161 -45.10 28.12 -40.98
N GLY A 162 -45.05 29.36 -41.48
CA GLY A 162 -46.05 29.92 -42.38
C GLY A 162 -45.97 29.28 -43.75
#